data_8d4716b3a4e3a655fe09fedd4d8e309e
#
_entry.id   8d4716b3a4e3a655fe09fedd4d8e309e
#
_cell.length_a   1.000
_cell.length_b   1.000
_cell.length_c   1.000
_cell.angle_alpha   90.00
_cell.angle_beta   90.00
_cell.angle_gamma   90.00
#
_symmetry.space_group_name_H-M   'P 1'
#
loop_
_entity.id
_entity.type
_entity.pdbx_description
1 polymer ?
#
loop_
_entity_poly.entity_id
_entity_poly.type
_entity_poly.pdbx_seq_one_letter_code
_entity_poly.pdbx_strand_id
1 'polypeptide(L)'
;MKLKPLMIAIVAAVALPSIAQAQLTVVNFGGANGAAQKKAYVEPFEKAGGGKVTMVEYNGEQAKIKAMVEAKKVTWDVVEVESPDVNRGCDEGLFEKMDWSKLAPKSDFQPAAVHECGVGTFVWSTVMAYNADKLKTAPTTWADFWDTKKFPGKRGMRKGPRYNLEFALMADGVAPTDVYKVLATKDGADRAFKKMTELKPNIQFWEAGAQPPQFLVAGDVAMTTAYNGRIDAAQREGKNLAITWTGGIYDLDFWVMPKGTPNKDAAMKFIAMASSANEQAEYAKLISYGPTNDKALAKLDAKVLGLLPTSPANSKTALQFNIKFWADQGEALEKRFAAWAAQ
;
A
#
# COMPACT_ATOMS: atom_id res chain seq x y z
N MET A 1 74.20 47.18 0.39
CA MET A 1 72.97 46.58 -0.19
C MET A 1 72.29 45.70 0.90
N LYS A 2 71.16 46.12 1.45
CA LYS A 2 70.45 45.38 2.53
C LYS A 2 69.32 44.58 1.85
N LEU A 3 69.41 43.25 1.82
CA LEU A 3 68.33 42.38 1.38
C LEU A 3 67.22 42.35 2.45
N LYS A 4 65.97 42.62 2.03
CA LYS A 4 64.76 42.44 2.87
C LYS A 4 64.26 40.98 2.71
N PRO A 5 63.85 40.31 3.81
CA PRO A 5 63.28 39.00 3.67
C PRO A 5 61.82 39.08 3.20
N LEU A 6 61.48 38.28 2.19
CA LEU A 6 60.15 38.13 1.68
C LEU A 6 59.40 37.12 2.58
N MET A 7 58.39 37.55 3.33
CA MET A 7 57.49 36.66 4.09
C MET A 7 56.48 36.04 3.14
N ILE A 8 56.59 34.76 2.93
CA ILE A 8 55.55 33.94 2.20
C ILE A 8 54.50 33.54 3.21
N ALA A 9 53.31 34.15 3.11
CA ALA A 9 52.14 33.74 3.92
C ALA A 9 51.54 32.46 3.29
N ILE A 10 51.68 31.31 3.94
CA ILE A 10 51.02 30.06 3.58
C ILE A 10 49.56 30.15 4.06
N VAL A 11 48.62 30.38 3.17
CA VAL A 11 47.16 30.25 3.42
C VAL A 11 46.84 28.76 3.40
N ALA A 12 46.70 28.19 4.60
CA ALA A 12 46.17 26.85 4.76
C ALA A 12 44.66 26.85 4.40
N ALA A 13 44.32 26.36 3.23
CA ALA A 13 42.95 26.12 2.87
C ALA A 13 42.39 24.94 3.73
N VAL A 14 41.57 25.28 4.73
CA VAL A 14 40.81 24.30 5.49
C VAL A 14 39.74 23.73 4.56
N ALA A 15 39.99 22.55 3.97
CA ALA A 15 38.98 21.80 3.26
C ALA A 15 37.94 21.33 4.29
N LEU A 16 36.81 22.01 4.36
CA LEU A 16 35.65 21.52 5.11
C LEU A 16 35.22 20.18 4.44
N PRO A 17 35.06 19.10 5.20
CA PRO A 17 34.55 17.88 4.64
C PRO A 17 33.14 18.14 4.10
N SER A 18 32.95 18.00 2.80
CA SER A 18 31.61 17.91 2.21
C SER A 18 30.94 16.71 2.84
N ILE A 19 29.98 16.95 3.75
CA ILE A 19 29.10 15.88 4.23
C ILE A 19 28.36 15.42 2.99
N ALA A 20 28.77 14.28 2.44
CA ALA A 20 28.05 13.62 1.37
C ALA A 20 26.63 13.37 1.91
N GLN A 21 25.67 14.13 1.41
CA GLN A 21 24.28 13.98 1.81
C GLN A 21 23.84 12.62 1.35
N ALA A 22 23.41 11.75 2.28
CA ALA A 22 23.05 10.38 1.97
C ALA A 22 21.92 10.35 0.94
N GLN A 23 22.11 9.58 -0.13
CA GLN A 23 21.07 9.32 -1.11
C GLN A 23 20.18 8.21 -0.53
N LEU A 24 18.94 8.55 -0.19
CA LEU A 24 17.96 7.63 0.37
C LEU A 24 17.18 6.92 -0.77
N THR A 25 17.02 5.61 -0.68
CA THR A 25 16.16 4.84 -1.58
C THR A 25 14.84 4.52 -0.88
N VAL A 26 13.74 5.08 -1.41
CA VAL A 26 12.37 4.83 -0.92
C VAL A 26 11.61 3.99 -1.94
N VAL A 27 11.07 2.86 -1.51
CA VAL A 27 10.37 1.89 -2.35
C VAL A 27 8.90 1.86 -2.03
N ASN A 28 8.05 1.90 -3.04
CA ASN A 28 6.60 1.91 -2.90
C ASN A 28 5.89 1.21 -4.06
N PHE A 29 4.55 1.12 -3.97
CA PHE A 29 3.72 0.48 -5.01
C PHE A 29 3.45 1.34 -6.25
N GLY A 30 4.22 2.40 -6.49
CA GLY A 30 4.22 3.20 -7.72
C GLY A 30 2.89 3.83 -8.14
N GLY A 31 2.81 4.25 -9.40
CA GLY A 31 1.62 4.86 -10.00
C GLY A 31 1.11 6.08 -9.22
N ALA A 32 -0.21 6.26 -9.09
CA ALA A 32 -0.82 7.38 -8.37
C ALA A 32 -0.40 7.44 -6.89
N ASN A 33 -0.17 6.29 -6.22
CA ASN A 33 0.36 6.23 -4.87
C ASN A 33 1.76 6.83 -4.80
N GLY A 34 2.69 6.36 -5.64
CA GLY A 34 4.05 6.89 -5.71
C GLY A 34 4.08 8.38 -6.05
N ALA A 35 3.23 8.84 -6.97
CA ALA A 35 3.10 10.26 -7.33
C ALA A 35 2.62 11.11 -6.14
N ALA A 36 1.64 10.62 -5.36
CA ALA A 36 1.15 11.29 -4.16
C ALA A 36 2.23 11.33 -3.07
N GLN A 37 2.94 10.22 -2.83
CA GLN A 37 4.04 10.15 -1.85
C GLN A 37 5.21 11.06 -2.25
N LYS A 38 5.52 11.16 -3.53
CA LYS A 38 6.54 12.11 -4.01
C LYS A 38 6.23 13.53 -3.57
N LYS A 39 4.99 13.99 -3.79
CA LYS A 39 4.55 15.35 -3.44
C LYS A 39 4.44 15.57 -1.94
N ALA A 40 3.85 14.60 -1.23
CA ALA A 40 3.56 14.75 0.19
C ALA A 40 4.77 14.48 1.10
N TYR A 41 5.70 13.61 0.68
CA TYR A 41 6.79 13.15 1.55
C TYR A 41 8.18 13.46 0.97
N VAL A 42 8.46 13.09 -0.28
CA VAL A 42 9.81 13.19 -0.84
C VAL A 42 10.22 14.63 -1.06
N GLU A 43 9.41 15.41 -1.77
CA GLU A 43 9.73 16.83 -2.05
C GLU A 43 9.89 17.68 -0.77
N PRO A 44 9.00 17.55 0.25
CA PRO A 44 9.20 18.21 1.53
C PRO A 44 10.47 17.74 2.26
N PHE A 45 10.79 16.45 2.26
CA PHE A 45 11.98 15.88 2.88
C PHE A 45 13.26 16.44 2.26
N GLU A 46 13.36 16.45 0.94
CA GLU A 46 14.49 17.02 0.21
C GLU A 46 14.63 18.54 0.48
N LYS A 47 13.50 19.27 0.47
CA LYS A 47 13.47 20.70 0.75
C LYS A 47 13.90 21.04 2.19
N ALA A 48 13.61 20.17 3.14
CA ALA A 48 14.04 20.31 4.54
C ALA A 48 15.52 19.92 4.77
N GLY A 49 16.26 19.58 3.71
CA GLY A 49 17.67 19.20 3.82
C GLY A 49 17.88 17.74 4.21
N GLY A 50 16.88 16.87 4.03
CA GLY A 50 16.95 15.43 4.35
C GLY A 50 17.84 14.60 3.40
N GLY A 51 18.33 15.22 2.32
CA GLY A 51 19.10 14.53 1.28
C GLY A 51 18.26 14.18 0.05
N LYS A 52 18.93 13.68 -0.99
CA LYS A 52 18.24 13.23 -2.20
C LYS A 52 17.57 11.89 -2.01
N VAL A 53 16.37 11.75 -2.58
CA VAL A 53 15.57 10.54 -2.52
C VAL A 53 15.42 9.94 -3.92
N THR A 54 15.83 8.68 -4.07
CA THR A 54 15.51 7.85 -5.24
C THR A 54 14.26 7.03 -4.93
N MET A 55 13.22 7.20 -5.73
CA MET A 55 12.01 6.38 -5.62
C MET A 55 12.12 5.15 -6.52
N VAL A 56 11.77 3.99 -5.99
CA VAL A 56 11.73 2.71 -6.71
C VAL A 56 10.33 2.12 -6.58
N GLU A 57 9.80 1.62 -7.68
CA GLU A 57 8.50 0.94 -7.70
C GLU A 57 8.66 -0.57 -7.60
N TYR A 58 7.75 -1.22 -6.86
CA TYR A 58 7.66 -2.68 -6.76
C TYR A 58 6.19 -3.12 -6.55
N ASN A 59 5.93 -4.42 -6.55
CA ASN A 59 4.58 -4.97 -6.38
C ASN A 59 4.43 -5.85 -5.13
N GLY A 60 5.23 -5.57 -4.08
CA GLY A 60 5.16 -6.29 -2.81
C GLY A 60 6.02 -7.58 -2.76
N GLU A 61 7.04 -7.70 -3.64
CA GLU A 61 7.88 -8.90 -3.68
C GLU A 61 8.84 -8.97 -2.49
N GLN A 62 8.38 -9.48 -1.36
CA GLN A 62 9.17 -9.62 -0.12
C GLN A 62 10.44 -10.45 -0.32
N ALA A 63 10.44 -11.38 -1.28
CA ALA A 63 11.64 -12.16 -1.63
C ALA A 63 12.83 -11.29 -2.05
N LYS A 64 12.61 -10.12 -2.66
CA LYS A 64 13.68 -9.16 -3.00
C LYS A 64 14.32 -8.58 -1.74
N ILE A 65 13.51 -8.23 -0.73
CA ILE A 65 14.01 -7.71 0.56
C ILE A 65 14.81 -8.81 1.25
N LYS A 66 14.28 -10.02 1.34
CA LYS A 66 14.95 -11.18 1.94
C LYS A 66 16.30 -11.44 1.28
N ALA A 67 16.36 -11.48 -0.04
CA ALA A 67 17.60 -11.69 -0.78
C ALA A 67 18.68 -10.63 -0.48
N MET A 68 18.29 -9.35 -0.39
CA MET A 68 19.24 -8.27 -0.05
C MET A 68 19.76 -8.39 1.39
N VAL A 69 18.88 -8.72 2.35
CA VAL A 69 19.23 -8.85 3.76
C VAL A 69 20.15 -10.06 3.98
N GLU A 70 19.80 -11.22 3.42
CA GLU A 70 20.61 -12.45 3.50
C GLU A 70 21.99 -12.29 2.84
N ALA A 71 22.04 -11.61 1.68
CA ALA A 71 23.29 -11.29 1.00
C ALA A 71 24.12 -10.19 1.70
N LYS A 72 23.58 -9.53 2.74
CA LYS A 72 24.18 -8.35 3.40
C LYS A 72 24.54 -7.23 2.42
N LYS A 73 23.72 -7.07 1.39
CA LYS A 73 23.84 -6.04 0.33
C LYS A 73 22.50 -5.31 0.19
N VAL A 74 22.15 -4.55 1.21
CA VAL A 74 20.89 -3.82 1.26
C VAL A 74 21.05 -2.49 0.51
N THR A 75 20.21 -2.30 -0.52
CA THR A 75 20.19 -1.10 -1.38
C THR A 75 18.89 -0.30 -1.25
N TRP A 76 17.90 -0.82 -0.53
CA TRP A 76 16.65 -0.15 -0.21
C TRP A 76 16.69 0.32 1.25
N ASP A 77 16.27 1.55 1.50
CA ASP A 77 16.37 2.13 2.84
C ASP A 77 15.04 2.21 3.55
N VAL A 78 13.98 2.60 2.83
CA VAL A 78 12.60 2.65 3.30
C VAL A 78 11.74 1.92 2.31
N VAL A 79 10.89 1.02 2.79
CA VAL A 79 10.00 0.23 1.93
C VAL A 79 8.57 0.31 2.47
N GLU A 80 7.62 0.56 1.59
CA GLU A 80 6.20 0.41 1.85
C GLU A 80 5.80 -1.06 1.71
N VAL A 81 5.21 -1.65 2.76
CA VAL A 81 4.77 -3.05 2.76
C VAL A 81 3.33 -3.16 3.26
N GLU A 82 2.60 -4.19 2.80
CA GLU A 82 1.27 -4.52 3.30
C GLU A 82 1.34 -5.12 4.73
N SER A 83 0.27 -5.05 5.48
CA SER A 83 0.20 -5.47 6.89
C SER A 83 0.65 -6.92 7.18
N PRO A 84 0.34 -7.96 6.36
CA PRO A 84 0.86 -9.30 6.61
C PRO A 84 2.38 -9.40 6.37
N ASP A 85 2.91 -8.55 5.50
CA ASP A 85 4.32 -8.60 5.14
C ASP A 85 5.20 -7.90 6.18
N VAL A 86 4.69 -6.85 6.89
CA VAL A 86 5.43 -6.28 8.03
C VAL A 86 5.52 -7.29 9.17
N ASN A 87 4.44 -8.04 9.47
CA ASN A 87 4.47 -9.08 10.51
C ASN A 87 5.49 -10.18 10.15
N ARG A 88 5.32 -10.80 8.99
CA ARG A 88 6.20 -11.88 8.54
C ARG A 88 7.67 -11.43 8.47
N GLY A 89 7.94 -10.28 7.87
CA GLY A 89 9.32 -9.79 7.74
C GLY A 89 9.94 -9.39 9.08
N CYS A 90 9.15 -8.95 10.05
CA CYS A 90 9.62 -8.70 11.42
C CYS A 90 9.99 -9.99 12.13
N ASP A 91 9.13 -11.02 12.05
CA ASP A 91 9.37 -12.35 12.64
C ASP A 91 10.58 -13.05 12.02
N GLU A 92 10.78 -12.90 10.70
CA GLU A 92 11.94 -13.41 9.97
C GLU A 92 13.21 -12.57 10.19
N GLY A 93 13.15 -11.44 10.93
CA GLY A 93 14.29 -10.55 11.17
C GLY A 93 14.76 -9.77 9.93
N LEU A 94 13.89 -9.56 8.96
CA LEU A 94 14.19 -8.84 7.71
C LEU A 94 14.15 -7.32 7.87
N PHE A 95 13.53 -6.81 8.94
CA PHE A 95 13.36 -5.38 9.18
C PHE A 95 14.07 -4.92 10.44
N GLU A 96 14.49 -3.65 10.45
CA GLU A 96 14.97 -2.98 11.65
C GLU A 96 13.78 -2.70 12.59
N LYS A 97 14.03 -2.74 13.89
CA LYS A 97 13.05 -2.29 14.88
C LYS A 97 12.91 -0.77 14.82
N MET A 98 11.66 -0.27 14.91
CA MET A 98 11.35 1.15 14.91
C MET A 98 11.76 1.79 16.25
N ASP A 99 12.51 2.88 16.15
CA ASP A 99 12.78 3.75 17.28
C ASP A 99 11.62 4.74 17.46
N TRP A 100 10.60 4.32 18.18
CA TRP A 100 9.40 5.13 18.43
C TRP A 100 9.69 6.42 19.22
N SER A 101 10.87 6.58 19.84
CA SER A 101 11.26 7.83 20.49
C SER A 101 11.55 8.97 19.51
N LYS A 102 11.81 8.61 18.23
CA LYS A 102 12.07 9.55 17.13
C LYS A 102 10.81 9.85 16.29
N LEU A 103 9.68 9.25 16.62
CA LEU A 103 8.39 9.39 15.92
C LEU A 103 7.44 10.24 16.77
N ALA A 104 6.27 10.59 16.20
CA ALA A 104 5.17 11.12 17.00
C ALA A 104 4.74 10.09 18.06
N PRO A 105 4.12 10.52 19.18
CA PRO A 105 3.66 9.62 20.22
C PRO A 105 2.78 8.50 19.64
N LYS A 106 2.95 7.26 20.13
CA LYS A 106 2.13 6.12 19.71
C LYS A 106 0.63 6.37 19.86
N SER A 107 0.24 7.16 20.85
CA SER A 107 -1.15 7.57 21.10
C SER A 107 -1.75 8.46 20.00
N ASP A 108 -0.93 8.99 19.12
CA ASP A 108 -1.39 9.79 17.98
C ASP A 108 -1.78 8.92 16.78
N PHE A 109 -1.48 7.63 16.83
CA PHE A 109 -1.76 6.67 15.76
C PHE A 109 -2.87 5.70 16.12
N GLN A 110 -3.60 5.25 15.12
CA GLN A 110 -4.49 4.10 15.27
C GLN A 110 -3.70 2.91 15.83
N PRO A 111 -4.26 2.13 16.79
CA PRO A 111 -3.52 1.01 17.41
C PRO A 111 -2.93 0.02 16.40
N ALA A 112 -3.65 -0.25 15.30
CA ALA A 112 -3.19 -1.15 14.24
C ALA A 112 -1.99 -0.62 13.45
N ALA A 113 -1.71 0.69 13.51
CA ALA A 113 -0.58 1.32 12.82
C ALA A 113 0.72 1.31 13.63
N VAL A 114 0.65 0.88 14.91
CA VAL A 114 1.81 0.81 15.82
C VAL A 114 2.39 -0.60 15.78
N HIS A 115 3.54 -0.73 15.12
CA HIS A 115 4.21 -2.03 14.97
C HIS A 115 5.67 -1.96 15.44
N GLU A 116 6.24 -3.09 15.89
CA GLU A 116 7.63 -3.15 16.36
C GLU A 116 8.64 -2.81 15.25
N CYS A 117 8.39 -3.29 14.03
CA CYS A 117 9.29 -3.12 12.88
C CYS A 117 8.75 -2.15 11.82
N GLY A 118 7.65 -1.45 12.08
CA GLY A 118 7.03 -0.57 11.08
C GLY A 118 6.17 0.50 11.70
N VAL A 119 5.83 1.48 10.88
CA VAL A 119 4.85 2.53 11.19
C VAL A 119 3.79 2.51 10.12
N GLY A 120 2.53 2.36 10.51
CA GLY A 120 1.41 2.44 9.57
C GLY A 120 1.40 3.78 8.85
N THR A 121 1.30 3.77 7.54
CA THR A 121 1.36 4.97 6.72
C THR A 121 -0.01 5.44 6.27
N PHE A 122 -0.85 4.56 5.79
CA PHE A 122 -2.25 4.86 5.42
C PHE A 122 -3.15 3.62 5.49
N VAL A 123 -4.45 3.87 5.53
CA VAL A 123 -5.52 2.87 5.39
C VAL A 123 -6.06 2.93 3.96
N TRP A 124 -6.15 1.80 3.31
CA TRP A 124 -6.73 1.64 1.98
C TRP A 124 -7.78 0.53 1.96
N SER A 125 -8.54 0.43 0.88
CA SER A 125 -9.53 -0.64 0.71
C SER A 125 -9.46 -1.22 -0.68
N THR A 126 -9.51 -2.56 -0.77
CA THR A 126 -9.86 -3.24 -2.00
C THR A 126 -11.37 -3.24 -2.16
N VAL A 127 -11.83 -2.66 -3.25
CA VAL A 127 -13.24 -2.42 -3.55
C VAL A 127 -13.61 -2.99 -4.90
N MET A 128 -14.90 -3.10 -5.19
CA MET A 128 -15.39 -3.30 -6.55
C MET A 128 -15.44 -1.96 -7.26
N ALA A 129 -14.91 -1.90 -8.49
CA ALA A 129 -14.98 -0.72 -9.33
C ALA A 129 -15.50 -1.07 -10.73
N TYR A 130 -16.13 -0.11 -11.38
CA TYR A 130 -16.68 -0.24 -12.72
C TYR A 130 -16.69 1.10 -13.47
N ASN A 131 -16.84 1.04 -14.79
CA ASN A 131 -17.01 2.24 -15.62
C ASN A 131 -18.50 2.59 -15.72
N ALA A 132 -18.89 3.74 -15.16
CA ALA A 132 -20.29 4.18 -15.11
C ALA A 132 -20.86 4.58 -16.48
N ASP A 133 -20.03 4.86 -17.48
CA ASP A 133 -20.48 5.09 -18.85
C ASP A 133 -20.91 3.79 -19.54
N LYS A 134 -20.30 2.66 -19.12
CA LYS A 134 -20.51 1.34 -19.76
C LYS A 134 -21.55 0.48 -19.05
N LEU A 135 -21.66 0.59 -17.72
CA LEU A 135 -22.68 -0.13 -16.95
C LEU A 135 -23.84 0.79 -16.59
N LYS A 136 -24.99 0.59 -17.26
CA LYS A 136 -26.22 1.36 -17.00
C LYS A 136 -26.82 1.12 -15.62
N THR A 137 -26.58 -0.06 -15.03
CA THR A 137 -27.01 -0.43 -13.69
C THR A 137 -25.77 -0.64 -12.83
N ALA A 138 -25.69 0.03 -11.69
CA ALA A 138 -24.59 -0.11 -10.76
C ALA A 138 -24.63 -1.50 -10.09
N PRO A 139 -23.51 -2.24 -10.04
CA PRO A 139 -23.40 -3.43 -9.21
C PRO A 139 -23.38 -3.02 -7.72
N THR A 140 -24.06 -3.78 -6.87
CA THR A 140 -24.24 -3.43 -5.46
C THR A 140 -23.67 -4.45 -4.47
N THR A 141 -23.42 -5.67 -4.94
CA THR A 141 -22.96 -6.77 -4.10
C THR A 141 -21.87 -7.59 -4.81
N TRP A 142 -21.13 -8.38 -4.07
CA TRP A 142 -20.17 -9.31 -4.67
C TRP A 142 -20.87 -10.40 -5.52
N ALA A 143 -22.13 -10.75 -5.23
CA ALA A 143 -22.91 -11.62 -6.13
C ALA A 143 -23.09 -11.01 -7.53
N ASP A 144 -23.27 -9.69 -7.64
CA ASP A 144 -23.31 -8.99 -8.94
C ASP A 144 -21.97 -9.10 -9.69
N PHE A 145 -20.84 -9.09 -8.97
CA PHE A 145 -19.53 -9.28 -9.58
C PHE A 145 -19.37 -10.66 -10.22
N TRP A 146 -19.98 -11.70 -9.65
CA TRP A 146 -20.00 -13.07 -10.21
C TRP A 146 -21.07 -13.29 -11.27
N ASP A 147 -22.10 -12.44 -11.33
CA ASP A 147 -23.19 -12.59 -12.32
C ASP A 147 -22.79 -12.05 -13.70
N THR A 148 -22.15 -12.90 -14.49
CA THR A 148 -21.75 -12.56 -15.87
C THR A 148 -22.90 -12.54 -16.87
N LYS A 149 -24.11 -12.99 -16.47
CA LYS A 149 -25.33 -12.91 -17.29
C LYS A 149 -25.97 -11.52 -17.14
N LYS A 150 -26.15 -11.08 -15.90
CA LYS A 150 -26.67 -9.73 -15.59
C LYS A 150 -25.68 -8.63 -16.01
N PHE A 151 -24.40 -8.85 -15.81
CA PHE A 151 -23.32 -7.95 -16.15
C PHE A 151 -22.31 -8.62 -17.07
N PRO A 152 -22.55 -8.66 -18.39
CA PRO A 152 -21.64 -9.31 -19.35
C PRO A 152 -20.25 -8.68 -19.37
N GLY A 153 -19.22 -9.51 -19.63
CA GLY A 153 -17.84 -9.09 -19.78
C GLY A 153 -16.91 -9.70 -18.72
N LYS A 154 -15.62 -9.45 -18.88
CA LYS A 154 -14.57 -9.95 -17.96
C LYS A 154 -14.58 -9.24 -16.62
N ARG A 155 -13.88 -9.83 -15.66
CA ARG A 155 -13.64 -9.33 -14.31
C ARG A 155 -12.15 -9.16 -14.07
N GLY A 156 -11.74 -7.96 -13.70
CA GLY A 156 -10.39 -7.71 -13.23
C GLY A 156 -10.22 -8.20 -11.79
N MET A 157 -9.21 -9.00 -11.50
CA MET A 157 -8.90 -9.44 -10.13
C MET A 157 -7.39 -9.41 -9.89
N ARG A 158 -6.97 -9.09 -8.65
CA ARG A 158 -5.55 -9.18 -8.27
C ARG A 158 -5.08 -10.64 -8.43
N LYS A 159 -3.89 -10.85 -8.98
CA LYS A 159 -3.31 -12.18 -9.06
C LYS A 159 -2.83 -12.63 -7.68
N GLY A 160 -3.55 -13.53 -7.08
CA GLY A 160 -3.29 -14.06 -5.74
C GLY A 160 -4.57 -14.44 -5.01
N PRO A 161 -4.47 -15.14 -3.88
CA PRO A 161 -5.64 -15.56 -3.10
C PRO A 161 -6.18 -14.44 -2.19
N ARG A 162 -5.30 -13.51 -1.71
CA ARG A 162 -5.67 -12.43 -0.78
C ARG A 162 -6.78 -11.57 -1.38
N TYR A 163 -7.77 -11.24 -0.60
CA TYR A 163 -9.00 -10.50 -0.95
C TYR A 163 -9.95 -11.30 -1.86
N ASN A 164 -9.43 -12.05 -2.83
CA ASN A 164 -10.23 -12.78 -3.81
C ASN A 164 -11.01 -13.94 -3.19
N LEU A 165 -10.43 -14.66 -2.22
CA LEU A 165 -11.13 -15.75 -1.52
C LEU A 165 -12.22 -15.19 -0.61
N GLU A 166 -11.97 -14.06 0.05
CA GLU A 166 -12.96 -13.35 0.84
C GLU A 166 -14.14 -12.87 -0.03
N PHE A 167 -13.84 -12.25 -1.18
CA PHE A 167 -14.87 -11.80 -2.12
C PHE A 167 -15.67 -12.97 -2.69
N ALA A 168 -15.02 -14.11 -2.97
CA ALA A 168 -15.68 -15.31 -3.42
C ALA A 168 -16.68 -15.84 -2.39
N LEU A 169 -16.31 -15.87 -1.11
CA LEU A 169 -17.22 -16.26 -0.02
C LEU A 169 -18.38 -15.28 0.12
N MET A 170 -18.12 -13.98 0.07
CA MET A 170 -19.18 -12.96 0.11
C MET A 170 -20.12 -13.07 -1.11
N ALA A 171 -19.60 -13.37 -2.29
CA ALA A 171 -20.40 -13.62 -3.49
C ALA A 171 -21.25 -14.89 -3.36
N ASP A 172 -20.82 -15.84 -2.54
CA ASP A 172 -21.53 -17.08 -2.24
C ASP A 172 -22.41 -16.97 -0.98
N GLY A 173 -22.69 -15.74 -0.52
CA GLY A 173 -23.66 -15.43 0.54
C GLY A 173 -23.11 -15.49 1.96
N VAL A 174 -21.80 -15.61 2.16
CA VAL A 174 -21.19 -15.51 3.50
C VAL A 174 -21.18 -14.04 3.94
N ALA A 175 -21.71 -13.76 5.14
CA ALA A 175 -21.66 -12.41 5.69
C ALA A 175 -20.21 -11.96 5.94
N PRO A 176 -19.84 -10.68 5.74
CA PRO A 176 -18.49 -10.18 5.98
C PRO A 176 -17.93 -10.57 7.35
N THR A 177 -18.74 -10.53 8.40
CA THR A 177 -18.36 -10.89 9.78
C THR A 177 -17.97 -12.36 9.96
N ASP A 178 -18.38 -13.24 9.05
CA ASP A 178 -18.14 -14.69 9.14
C ASP A 178 -17.11 -15.20 8.15
N VAL A 179 -16.65 -14.34 7.23
CA VAL A 179 -15.71 -14.71 6.15
C VAL A 179 -14.49 -15.46 6.67
N TYR A 180 -13.79 -14.92 7.66
CA TYR A 180 -12.59 -15.58 8.18
C TYR A 180 -12.86 -16.81 9.02
N LYS A 181 -14.02 -16.91 9.68
CA LYS A 181 -14.44 -18.15 10.38
C LYS A 181 -14.64 -19.28 9.38
N VAL A 182 -15.27 -18.97 8.25
CA VAL A 182 -15.49 -19.94 7.15
C VAL A 182 -14.17 -20.28 6.47
N LEU A 183 -13.41 -19.28 6.04
CA LEU A 183 -12.17 -19.44 5.29
C LEU A 183 -11.08 -20.21 6.07
N ALA A 184 -11.09 -20.14 7.42
CA ALA A 184 -10.17 -20.87 8.27
C ALA A 184 -10.42 -22.39 8.28
N THR A 185 -11.54 -22.87 7.76
CA THR A 185 -11.83 -24.28 7.64
C THR A 185 -11.45 -24.82 6.26
N LYS A 186 -11.09 -26.12 6.20
CA LYS A 186 -10.80 -26.76 4.89
C LYS A 186 -11.99 -26.62 3.94
N ASP A 187 -13.20 -26.92 4.40
CA ASP A 187 -14.41 -26.87 3.57
C ASP A 187 -14.73 -25.44 3.11
N GLY A 188 -14.49 -24.45 3.96
CA GLY A 188 -14.65 -23.03 3.59
C GLY A 188 -13.64 -22.57 2.56
N ALA A 189 -12.38 -22.97 2.69
CA ALA A 189 -11.38 -22.71 1.66
C ALA A 189 -11.75 -23.42 0.33
N ASP A 190 -12.21 -24.68 0.39
CA ASP A 190 -12.67 -25.42 -0.79
C ASP A 190 -13.87 -24.71 -1.46
N ARG A 191 -14.80 -24.20 -0.65
CA ARG A 191 -15.98 -23.41 -1.10
C ARG A 191 -15.53 -22.13 -1.82
N ALA A 192 -14.56 -21.38 -1.26
CA ALA A 192 -14.03 -20.18 -1.88
C ALA A 192 -13.37 -20.46 -3.23
N PHE A 193 -12.51 -21.50 -3.33
CA PHE A 193 -11.89 -21.89 -4.58
C PHE A 193 -12.89 -22.42 -5.62
N LYS A 194 -13.93 -23.15 -5.19
CA LYS A 194 -15.02 -23.56 -6.08
C LYS A 194 -15.73 -22.33 -6.68
N LYS A 195 -16.03 -21.33 -5.85
CA LYS A 195 -16.64 -20.07 -6.30
C LYS A 195 -15.74 -19.31 -7.26
N MET A 196 -14.44 -19.25 -6.99
CA MET A 196 -13.44 -18.69 -7.92
C MET A 196 -13.43 -19.43 -9.26
N THR A 197 -13.59 -20.76 -9.26
CA THR A 197 -13.60 -21.58 -10.48
C THR A 197 -14.79 -21.25 -11.39
N GLU A 198 -15.96 -20.90 -10.83
CA GLU A 198 -17.11 -20.45 -11.61
C GLU A 198 -16.79 -19.19 -12.44
N LEU A 199 -16.00 -18.29 -11.91
CA LEU A 199 -15.64 -17.03 -12.56
C LEU A 199 -14.38 -17.13 -13.45
N LYS A 200 -13.56 -18.17 -13.27
CA LYS A 200 -12.23 -18.33 -13.86
C LYS A 200 -12.15 -18.02 -15.37
N PRO A 201 -13.07 -18.49 -16.23
CA PRO A 201 -13.02 -18.21 -17.68
C PRO A 201 -13.14 -16.70 -18.01
N ASN A 202 -13.69 -15.91 -17.08
CA ASN A 202 -13.94 -14.49 -17.25
C ASN A 202 -12.96 -13.60 -16.45
N ILE A 203 -11.94 -14.18 -15.81
CA ILE A 203 -10.98 -13.40 -15.02
C ILE A 203 -9.86 -12.86 -15.91
N GLN A 204 -9.57 -11.58 -15.75
CA GLN A 204 -8.34 -10.93 -16.21
C GLN A 204 -7.55 -10.50 -14.97
N PHE A 205 -6.41 -11.14 -14.74
CA PHE A 205 -5.58 -10.81 -13.58
C PHE A 205 -4.79 -9.53 -13.78
N TRP A 206 -4.64 -8.79 -12.69
CA TRP A 206 -3.73 -7.68 -12.58
C TRP A 206 -2.72 -7.91 -11.43
N GLU A 207 -1.54 -7.33 -11.54
CA GLU A 207 -0.46 -7.43 -10.55
C GLU A 207 -0.10 -6.04 -9.98
N ALA A 208 -0.10 -5.01 -10.84
CA ALA A 208 0.16 -3.63 -10.40
C ALA A 208 -1.15 -2.87 -10.17
N GLY A 209 -1.23 -2.12 -9.06
CA GLY A 209 -2.42 -1.35 -8.67
C GLY A 209 -2.84 -0.25 -9.66
N ALA A 210 -1.98 0.10 -10.63
CA ALA A 210 -2.31 1.03 -11.71
C ALA A 210 -3.13 0.39 -12.86
N GLN A 211 -3.15 -0.95 -12.97
CA GLN A 211 -3.82 -1.65 -14.07
C GLN A 211 -5.36 -1.63 -14.00
N PRO A 212 -6.02 -1.81 -12.84
CA PRO A 212 -7.48 -1.84 -12.76
C PRO A 212 -8.20 -0.64 -13.39
N PRO A 213 -7.86 0.63 -13.08
CA PRO A 213 -8.49 1.77 -13.74
C PRO A 213 -8.25 1.78 -15.26
N GLN A 214 -7.08 1.34 -15.73
CA GLN A 214 -6.78 1.26 -17.17
C GLN A 214 -7.67 0.23 -17.86
N PHE A 215 -7.87 -0.97 -17.29
CA PHE A 215 -8.77 -2.00 -17.81
C PHE A 215 -10.22 -1.50 -17.91
N LEU A 216 -10.70 -0.75 -16.92
CA LEU A 216 -12.04 -0.17 -16.94
C LEU A 216 -12.20 0.90 -18.03
N VAL A 217 -11.22 1.78 -18.18
CA VAL A 217 -11.23 2.86 -19.19
C VAL A 217 -11.17 2.25 -20.59
N ALA A 218 -10.28 1.29 -20.84
CA ALA A 218 -10.18 0.56 -22.11
C ALA A 218 -11.43 -0.26 -22.40
N GLY A 219 -12.10 -0.78 -21.36
CA GLY A 219 -13.25 -1.67 -21.49
C GLY A 219 -12.86 -3.14 -21.61
N ASP A 220 -11.65 -3.46 -21.20
CA ASP A 220 -11.14 -4.83 -21.15
C ASP A 220 -11.94 -5.69 -20.15
N VAL A 221 -12.44 -5.04 -19.10
CA VAL A 221 -13.27 -5.66 -18.06
C VAL A 221 -14.54 -4.84 -17.80
N ALA A 222 -15.63 -5.50 -17.42
CA ALA A 222 -16.87 -4.84 -17.00
C ALA A 222 -16.77 -4.29 -15.57
N MET A 223 -16.14 -5.07 -14.70
CA MET A 223 -15.87 -4.72 -13.29
C MET A 223 -14.49 -5.21 -12.91
N THR A 224 -13.92 -4.62 -11.87
CA THR A 224 -12.63 -5.06 -11.34
C THR A 224 -12.57 -4.91 -9.82
N THR A 225 -11.81 -5.78 -9.14
CA THR A 225 -11.28 -5.41 -7.83
C THR A 225 -10.23 -4.33 -8.03
N ALA A 226 -10.19 -3.32 -7.18
CA ALA A 226 -9.24 -2.22 -7.28
C ALA A 226 -8.98 -1.60 -5.91
N TYR A 227 -7.85 -0.94 -5.75
CA TYR A 227 -7.60 -0.08 -4.60
C TYR A 227 -8.35 1.23 -4.76
N ASN A 228 -9.13 1.63 -3.75
CA ASN A 228 -10.00 2.80 -3.80
C ASN A 228 -9.28 4.08 -4.25
N GLY A 229 -8.09 4.35 -3.75
CA GLY A 229 -7.32 5.55 -4.13
C GLY A 229 -6.87 5.56 -5.59
N ARG A 230 -6.71 4.40 -6.24
CA ARG A 230 -6.37 4.32 -7.67
C ARG A 230 -7.57 4.69 -8.53
N ILE A 231 -8.77 4.31 -8.10
CA ILE A 231 -10.02 4.71 -8.78
C ILE A 231 -10.28 6.21 -8.56
N ASP A 232 -10.11 6.71 -7.33
CA ASP A 232 -10.22 8.14 -7.03
C ASP A 232 -9.25 8.99 -7.88
N ALA A 233 -8.00 8.56 -8.04
CA ALA A 233 -7.04 9.24 -8.90
C ALA A 233 -7.52 9.33 -10.36
N ALA A 234 -8.04 8.24 -10.90
CA ALA A 234 -8.61 8.23 -12.25
C ALA A 234 -9.89 9.11 -12.37
N GLN A 235 -10.72 9.13 -11.33
CA GLN A 235 -11.89 10.04 -11.27
C GLN A 235 -11.45 11.52 -11.30
N ARG A 236 -10.40 11.88 -10.59
CA ARG A 236 -9.81 13.24 -10.60
C ARG A 236 -9.24 13.63 -11.97
N GLU A 237 -8.85 12.65 -12.77
CA GLU A 237 -8.44 12.81 -14.18
C GLU A 237 -9.63 12.84 -15.15
N GLY A 238 -10.87 12.88 -14.64
CA GLY A 238 -12.09 12.98 -15.44
C GLY A 238 -12.59 11.64 -15.99
N LYS A 239 -12.09 10.49 -15.49
CA LYS A 239 -12.64 9.18 -15.87
C LYS A 239 -13.90 8.89 -15.07
N ASN A 240 -14.98 8.54 -15.75
CA ASN A 240 -16.27 8.22 -15.12
C ASN A 240 -16.28 6.79 -14.56
N LEU A 241 -15.39 6.55 -13.60
CA LEU A 241 -15.33 5.31 -12.85
C LEU A 241 -16.11 5.45 -11.56
N ALA A 242 -16.66 4.34 -11.04
CA ALA A 242 -17.41 4.31 -9.80
C ALA A 242 -16.94 3.16 -8.90
N ILE A 243 -17.15 3.35 -7.60
CA ILE A 243 -16.81 2.38 -6.55
C ILE A 243 -18.09 1.86 -5.91
N THR A 244 -18.18 0.55 -5.74
CA THR A 244 -19.12 -0.10 -4.82
C THR A 244 -18.37 -0.46 -3.55
N TRP A 245 -18.73 0.21 -2.44
CA TRP A 245 -18.07 0.03 -1.13
C TRP A 245 -18.54 -1.19 -0.34
N THR A 246 -19.71 -1.76 -0.74
CA THR A 246 -20.31 -2.91 -0.04
C THR A 246 -19.35 -4.10 0.00
N GLY A 247 -19.00 -4.53 1.20
CA GLY A 247 -18.08 -5.65 1.41
C GLY A 247 -16.65 -5.37 0.92
N GLY A 248 -16.25 -4.09 0.84
CA GLY A 248 -14.85 -3.72 0.61
C GLY A 248 -13.98 -4.22 1.76
N ILE A 249 -12.74 -4.56 1.48
CA ILE A 249 -11.79 -5.04 2.49
C ILE A 249 -10.74 -3.96 2.70
N TYR A 250 -10.64 -3.44 3.92
CA TYR A 250 -9.65 -2.43 4.26
C TYR A 250 -8.45 -3.03 5.00
N ASP A 251 -7.28 -2.47 4.73
CA ASP A 251 -5.99 -2.84 5.30
C ASP A 251 -5.10 -1.60 5.42
N LEU A 252 -3.91 -1.78 6.00
CA LEU A 252 -2.91 -0.75 6.21
C LEU A 252 -1.63 -1.10 5.47
N ASP A 253 -0.96 -0.08 4.96
CA ASP A 253 0.44 -0.18 4.56
C ASP A 253 1.35 0.41 5.64
N PHE A 254 2.59 -0.05 5.65
CA PHE A 254 3.59 0.31 6.64
C PHE A 254 4.88 0.77 5.98
N TRP A 255 5.50 1.78 6.56
CA TRP A 255 6.91 2.05 6.32
C TRP A 255 7.76 1.13 7.17
N VAL A 256 8.70 0.42 6.53
CA VAL A 256 9.70 -0.43 7.17
C VAL A 256 11.11 -0.06 6.70
N MET A 257 12.12 -0.43 7.47
CA MET A 257 13.53 -0.33 7.09
C MET A 257 14.10 -1.74 6.95
N PRO A 258 14.60 -2.16 5.77
CA PRO A 258 15.27 -3.43 5.63
C PRO A 258 16.48 -3.54 6.57
N LYS A 259 16.66 -4.71 7.17
CA LYS A 259 17.74 -5.00 8.13
C LYS A 259 19.09 -4.79 7.46
N GLY A 260 19.95 -3.95 8.08
CA GLY A 260 21.28 -3.66 7.57
C GLY A 260 21.34 -2.55 6.50
N THR A 261 20.29 -1.76 6.35
CA THR A 261 20.36 -0.54 5.52
C THR A 261 21.51 0.38 5.99
N PRO A 262 22.35 0.88 5.06
CA PRO A 262 23.46 1.78 5.42
C PRO A 262 22.97 3.18 5.84
N ASN A 263 21.75 3.56 5.45
CA ASN A 263 21.20 4.91 5.66
C ASN A 263 20.14 4.97 6.79
N LYS A 264 20.27 4.13 7.82
CA LYS A 264 19.27 3.96 8.89
C LYS A 264 18.78 5.26 9.52
N ASP A 265 19.68 6.20 9.83
CA ASP A 265 19.30 7.48 10.44
C ASP A 265 18.53 8.39 9.48
N ALA A 266 18.93 8.43 8.20
CA ALA A 266 18.18 9.17 7.17
C ALA A 266 16.82 8.54 6.89
N ALA A 267 16.74 7.21 6.83
CA ALA A 267 15.51 6.45 6.70
C ALA A 267 14.55 6.73 7.87
N MET A 268 15.06 6.73 9.10
CA MET A 268 14.27 7.04 10.29
C MET A 268 13.72 8.46 10.27
N LYS A 269 14.53 9.45 9.83
CA LYS A 269 14.08 10.84 9.67
C LYS A 269 12.98 10.97 8.60
N PHE A 270 13.13 10.26 7.48
CA PHE A 270 12.10 10.23 6.43
C PHE A 270 10.79 9.64 6.97
N ILE A 271 10.84 8.49 7.64
CA ILE A 271 9.66 7.83 8.23
C ILE A 271 9.00 8.75 9.26
N ALA A 272 9.78 9.40 10.13
CA ALA A 272 9.26 10.32 11.14
C ALA A 272 8.47 11.49 10.51
N MET A 273 9.02 12.07 9.44
CA MET A 273 8.34 13.14 8.71
C MET A 273 7.10 12.60 7.98
N ALA A 274 7.25 11.54 7.18
CA ALA A 274 6.15 10.97 6.40
C ALA A 274 4.98 10.46 7.26
N SER A 275 5.24 10.11 8.53
CA SER A 275 4.23 9.66 9.50
C SER A 275 3.65 10.80 10.34
N SER A 276 4.08 12.05 10.12
CA SER A 276 3.54 13.20 10.84
C SER A 276 2.12 13.52 10.42
N ALA A 277 1.38 14.20 11.29
CA ALA A 277 -0.01 14.58 11.00
C ALA A 277 -0.15 15.52 9.78
N ASN A 278 0.86 16.36 9.52
CA ASN A 278 0.82 17.28 8.38
C ASN A 278 0.98 16.53 7.06
N GLU A 279 2.02 15.71 6.95
CA GLU A 279 2.38 15.01 5.73
C GLU A 279 1.36 13.92 5.39
N GLN A 280 0.82 13.20 6.39
CA GLN A 280 -0.28 12.26 6.15
C GLN A 280 -1.57 12.97 5.72
N ALA A 281 -1.87 14.17 6.22
CA ALA A 281 -2.99 14.95 5.75
C ALA A 281 -2.78 15.43 4.30
N GLU A 282 -1.59 15.92 3.95
CA GLU A 282 -1.28 16.31 2.57
C GLU A 282 -1.37 15.12 1.62
N TYR A 283 -0.90 13.95 2.03
CA TYR A 283 -1.03 12.73 1.25
C TYR A 283 -2.50 12.34 1.01
N ALA A 284 -3.35 12.37 2.05
CA ALA A 284 -4.78 12.05 1.93
C ALA A 284 -5.55 13.02 1.01
N LYS A 285 -5.10 14.27 0.86
CA LYS A 285 -5.66 15.23 -0.11
C LYS A 285 -5.32 14.88 -1.56
N LEU A 286 -4.19 14.21 -1.79
CA LEU A 286 -3.70 13.84 -3.12
C LEU A 286 -4.27 12.51 -3.61
N ILE A 287 -4.56 11.58 -2.70
CA ILE A 287 -5.12 10.26 -2.98
C ILE A 287 -5.99 9.83 -1.79
N SER A 288 -7.18 9.27 -2.05
CA SER A 288 -8.18 8.98 -1.00
C SER A 288 -7.83 7.75 -0.16
N TYR A 289 -6.64 7.75 0.44
CA TYR A 289 -6.23 6.81 1.47
C TYR A 289 -6.29 7.47 2.84
N GLY A 290 -6.78 6.74 3.84
CA GLY A 290 -6.99 7.28 5.19
C GLY A 290 -5.67 7.42 5.96
N PRO A 291 -5.40 8.56 6.62
CA PRO A 291 -4.24 8.66 7.48
C PRO A 291 -4.34 7.69 8.66
N THR A 292 -3.20 7.21 9.13
CA THR A 292 -3.08 6.38 10.34
C THR A 292 -2.79 7.21 11.57
N ASN A 293 -2.32 8.44 11.39
CA ASN A 293 -2.17 9.42 12.46
C ASN A 293 -3.50 10.15 12.66
N ASP A 294 -4.16 9.95 13.81
CA ASP A 294 -5.50 10.48 14.08
C ASP A 294 -5.54 12.02 14.05
N LYS A 295 -4.42 12.70 14.39
CA LYS A 295 -4.33 14.15 14.31
C LYS A 295 -4.36 14.68 12.87
N ALA A 296 -4.07 13.85 11.88
CA ALA A 296 -4.17 14.23 10.48
C ALA A 296 -5.62 14.40 10.05
N LEU A 297 -6.56 13.63 10.60
CA LEU A 297 -8.00 13.72 10.27
C LEU A 297 -8.57 15.11 10.52
N ALA A 298 -8.15 15.77 11.61
CA ALA A 298 -8.58 17.12 11.94
C ALA A 298 -8.10 18.20 10.94
N LYS A 299 -7.17 17.86 10.04
CA LYS A 299 -6.62 18.75 9.01
C LYS A 299 -7.28 18.56 7.64
N LEU A 300 -8.25 17.64 7.54
CA LEU A 300 -8.97 17.31 6.31
C LEU A 300 -10.36 17.93 6.31
N ASP A 301 -10.78 18.42 5.16
CA ASP A 301 -12.18 18.87 4.98
C ASP A 301 -13.16 17.70 4.83
N ALA A 302 -14.45 18.01 4.96
CA ALA A 302 -15.53 17.01 4.89
C ALA A 302 -15.56 16.26 3.56
N LYS A 303 -15.16 16.88 2.45
CA LYS A 303 -15.13 16.26 1.13
C LYS A 303 -14.07 15.17 1.08
N VAL A 304 -12.84 15.46 1.53
CA VAL A 304 -11.76 14.49 1.58
C VAL A 304 -12.13 13.36 2.54
N LEU A 305 -12.61 13.69 3.76
CA LEU A 305 -13.03 12.70 4.75
C LEU A 305 -14.09 11.73 4.21
N GLY A 306 -15.05 12.23 3.41
CA GLY A 306 -16.09 11.40 2.79
C GLY A 306 -15.58 10.38 1.75
N LEU A 307 -14.40 10.62 1.17
CA LEU A 307 -13.79 9.72 0.17
C LEU A 307 -12.91 8.62 0.78
N LEU A 308 -12.58 8.73 2.09
CA LEU A 308 -11.70 7.78 2.75
C LEU A 308 -12.39 6.43 2.97
N PRO A 309 -11.66 5.30 2.95
CA PRO A 309 -12.21 3.99 3.31
C PRO A 309 -12.71 3.95 4.74
N THR A 310 -12.16 4.77 5.62
CA THR A 310 -12.53 4.90 7.04
C THR A 310 -13.74 5.78 7.30
N SER A 311 -14.32 6.44 6.27
CA SER A 311 -15.55 7.22 6.48
C SER A 311 -16.70 6.31 6.93
N PRO A 312 -17.64 6.79 7.78
CA PRO A 312 -18.76 5.97 8.28
C PRO A 312 -19.61 5.35 7.16
N ALA A 313 -19.77 6.06 6.04
CA ALA A 313 -20.55 5.57 4.90
C ALA A 313 -19.83 4.41 4.19
N ASN A 314 -18.51 4.54 3.95
CA ASN A 314 -17.72 3.58 3.19
C ASN A 314 -17.37 2.33 4.02
N SER A 315 -17.18 2.49 5.34
CA SER A 315 -16.81 1.40 6.24
C SER A 315 -17.99 0.58 6.79
N LYS A 316 -19.25 1.02 6.57
CA LYS A 316 -20.45 0.42 7.16
C LYS A 316 -20.55 -1.09 6.97
N THR A 317 -20.15 -1.61 5.81
CA THR A 317 -20.21 -3.04 5.46
C THR A 317 -18.81 -3.60 5.16
N ALA A 318 -17.77 -2.84 5.45
CA ALA A 318 -16.42 -3.23 5.15
C ALA A 318 -15.94 -4.36 6.06
N LEU A 319 -15.11 -5.24 5.51
CA LEU A 319 -14.38 -6.27 6.23
C LEU A 319 -12.98 -5.75 6.55
N GLN A 320 -12.58 -5.85 7.81
CA GLN A 320 -11.18 -5.66 8.17
C GLN A 320 -10.36 -6.86 7.71
N PHE A 321 -9.25 -6.61 7.01
CA PHE A 321 -8.32 -7.66 6.65
C PHE A 321 -7.75 -8.34 7.90
N ASN A 322 -7.80 -9.68 7.95
CA ASN A 322 -7.33 -10.43 9.10
C ASN A 322 -5.86 -10.82 8.92
N ILE A 323 -4.98 -9.96 9.41
CA ILE A 323 -3.53 -10.11 9.33
C ILE A 323 -3.08 -11.45 9.90
N LYS A 324 -3.61 -11.84 11.08
CA LYS A 324 -3.25 -13.10 11.73
C LYS A 324 -3.63 -14.31 10.88
N PHE A 325 -4.84 -14.33 10.31
CA PHE A 325 -5.26 -15.40 9.42
C PHE A 325 -4.29 -15.55 8.24
N TRP A 326 -3.94 -14.43 7.58
CA TRP A 326 -3.05 -14.48 6.42
C TRP A 326 -1.58 -14.74 6.79
N ALA A 327 -1.13 -14.37 7.98
CA ALA A 327 0.17 -14.79 8.50
C ALA A 327 0.23 -16.31 8.71
N ASP A 328 -0.84 -16.90 9.26
CA ASP A 328 -0.89 -18.33 9.58
C ASP A 328 -1.18 -19.23 8.35
N GLN A 329 -2.04 -18.79 7.43
CA GLN A 329 -2.57 -19.61 6.32
C GLN A 329 -2.11 -19.16 4.93
N GLY A 330 -1.50 -17.98 4.83
CA GLY A 330 -1.22 -17.32 3.56
C GLY A 330 -0.37 -18.16 2.63
N GLU A 331 0.74 -18.74 3.11
CA GLU A 331 1.65 -19.53 2.28
C GLU A 331 0.95 -20.75 1.64
N ALA A 332 0.14 -21.47 2.41
CA ALA A 332 -0.60 -22.62 1.92
C ALA A 332 -1.65 -22.22 0.87
N LEU A 333 -2.36 -21.11 1.11
CA LEU A 333 -3.36 -20.58 0.19
C LEU A 333 -2.72 -19.99 -1.08
N GLU A 334 -1.57 -19.34 -0.98
CA GLU A 334 -0.80 -18.82 -2.12
C GLU A 334 -0.33 -19.97 -3.03
N LYS A 335 0.23 -21.03 -2.44
CA LYS A 335 0.62 -22.25 -3.15
C LYS A 335 -0.57 -22.92 -3.86
N ARG A 336 -1.70 -23.02 -3.13
CA ARG A 336 -2.94 -23.57 -3.69
C ARG A 336 -3.48 -22.71 -4.83
N PHE A 337 -3.46 -21.39 -4.69
CA PHE A 337 -3.89 -20.46 -5.73
C PHE A 337 -3.01 -20.58 -6.98
N ALA A 338 -1.69 -20.66 -6.83
CA ALA A 338 -0.78 -20.84 -7.96
C ALA A 338 -1.10 -22.11 -8.74
N ALA A 339 -1.34 -23.24 -8.06
CA ALA A 339 -1.75 -24.49 -8.69
C ALA A 339 -3.12 -24.38 -9.39
N TRP A 340 -4.09 -23.71 -8.75
CA TRP A 340 -5.41 -23.46 -9.32
C TRP A 340 -5.35 -22.54 -10.55
N ALA A 341 -4.53 -21.49 -10.52
CA ALA A 341 -4.42 -20.55 -11.63
C ALA A 341 -3.75 -21.15 -12.86
N ALA A 342 -2.86 -22.15 -12.68
CA ALA A 342 -2.16 -22.85 -13.75
C ALA A 342 -3.02 -23.88 -14.51
N GLN A 343 -4.14 -24.33 -13.97
CA GLN A 343 -5.12 -25.22 -14.64
C GLN A 343 -5.92 -24.46 -15.69
#